data_d559536de924253d0f73bff2075e460e
#
_entry.id   d559536de924253d0f73bff2075e460e
#
_cell.length_a   1.000
_cell.length_b   1.000
_cell.length_c   1.000
_cell.angle_alpha   90.00
_cell.angle_beta   90.00
_cell.angle_gamma   90.00
#
_symmetry.space_group_name_H-M   'P 1'
#
loop_
_entity.id
_entity.type
_entity.pdbx_description
1 polymer ?
#
loop_
_entity_poly.entity_id
_entity_poly.type
_entity_poly.pdbx_seq_one_letter_code
_entity_poly.pdbx_strand_id
1 'polypeptide(L)'
;MQTIVLPYNDIEKFQALIKADNDISCVIVEPVPANMGLILPEEDFLNTLRAVTDKNGIVLIFDEIVTGFRLTLGGAAEYFGIKPDLVTFGKAVGNGFTLSALGGKKKILEQLAPGGNVYQGSTYAGNPIATSAGIAVLKFLLKNKNKLYPKLARLCDSLTIGIQDQIRDSQIDCEINHISSMYQVFFTKHKIRNAFDVRIINTNYYKKFFSELLKLGIFVPPSQFETCFISNAHGEDDIDKTIDAYGQAFNKVRAMEKYDI
;
A
#
# COMPACT_ATOMS: atom_id res chain seq x y z
N MET A 1 27.63 -1.17 -8.76
CA MET A 1 26.53 -0.71 -7.90
C MET A 1 25.65 -1.92 -7.67
N GLN A 2 25.33 -2.25 -6.43
CA GLN A 2 24.60 -3.51 -6.12
C GLN A 2 23.08 -3.37 -6.22
N THR A 3 22.54 -2.13 -6.21
CA THR A 3 21.11 -1.86 -6.29
C THR A 3 20.84 -0.73 -7.26
N ILE A 4 19.90 -0.95 -8.17
CA ILE A 4 19.41 0.04 -9.13
C ILE A 4 17.98 0.39 -8.77
N VAL A 5 17.68 1.69 -8.60
CA VAL A 5 16.34 2.17 -8.27
C VAL A 5 15.69 2.75 -9.53
N LEU A 6 14.49 2.26 -9.84
CA LEU A 6 13.69 2.75 -10.96
C LEU A 6 12.42 3.45 -10.46
N PRO A 7 11.88 4.42 -11.23
CA PRO A 7 10.57 4.97 -10.94
C PRO A 7 9.49 3.89 -11.03
N TYR A 8 8.55 3.91 -10.11
CA TYR A 8 7.37 3.05 -10.16
C TYR A 8 6.52 3.42 -11.40
N ASN A 9 5.85 2.46 -12.02
CA ASN A 9 5.06 2.60 -13.26
C ASN A 9 5.89 2.96 -14.52
N ASP A 10 7.21 2.92 -14.48
CA ASP A 10 8.07 3.20 -15.66
C ASP A 10 8.50 1.91 -16.35
N ILE A 11 7.58 1.34 -17.14
CA ILE A 11 7.81 0.10 -17.90
C ILE A 11 8.98 0.25 -18.90
N GLU A 12 9.08 1.41 -19.53
CA GLU A 12 10.09 1.64 -20.56
C GLU A 12 11.51 1.60 -19.97
N LYS A 13 11.72 2.31 -18.85
CA LYS A 13 13.03 2.26 -18.16
C LYS A 13 13.35 0.87 -17.62
N PHE A 14 12.33 0.17 -17.08
CA PHE A 14 12.53 -1.21 -16.62
C PHE A 14 12.98 -2.12 -17.76
N GLN A 15 12.28 -2.11 -18.89
CA GLN A 15 12.64 -2.94 -20.04
C GLN A 15 13.99 -2.54 -20.65
N ALA A 16 14.31 -1.24 -20.71
CA ALA A 16 15.59 -0.75 -21.18
C ALA A 16 16.74 -1.25 -20.30
N LEU A 17 16.56 -1.20 -18.97
CA LEU A 17 17.55 -1.72 -18.02
C LEU A 17 17.81 -3.22 -18.24
N ILE A 18 16.75 -4.04 -18.31
CA ILE A 18 16.89 -5.49 -18.48
C ILE A 18 17.54 -5.86 -19.83
N LYS A 19 17.36 -5.04 -20.87
CA LYS A 19 18.07 -5.24 -22.15
C LYS A 19 19.55 -4.84 -22.09
N ALA A 20 19.90 -3.87 -21.28
CA ALA A 20 21.25 -3.32 -21.18
C ALA A 20 22.13 -4.10 -20.18
N ASP A 21 21.56 -4.74 -19.18
CA ASP A 21 22.26 -5.39 -18.09
C ASP A 21 21.72 -6.81 -17.88
N ASN A 22 22.56 -7.80 -18.17
CA ASN A 22 22.23 -9.22 -18.02
C ASN A 22 22.56 -9.79 -16.62
N ASP A 23 23.08 -8.96 -15.71
CA ASP A 23 23.51 -9.37 -14.36
C ASP A 23 22.47 -9.05 -13.27
N ILE A 24 21.22 -8.76 -13.67
CA ILE A 24 20.12 -8.53 -12.72
C ILE A 24 19.61 -9.85 -12.18
N SER A 25 19.81 -10.07 -10.88
CA SER A 25 19.43 -11.32 -10.20
C SER A 25 17.96 -11.30 -9.73
N CYS A 26 17.46 -10.15 -9.26
CA CYS A 26 16.11 -10.03 -8.76
C CYS A 26 15.53 -8.61 -8.95
N VAL A 27 14.21 -8.55 -8.95
CA VAL A 27 13.41 -7.32 -8.88
C VAL A 27 12.56 -7.40 -7.63
N ILE A 28 12.66 -6.39 -6.75
CA ILE A 28 11.77 -6.24 -5.60
C ILE A 28 10.87 -5.02 -5.81
N VAL A 29 9.58 -5.20 -5.54
CA VAL A 29 8.58 -4.15 -5.72
C VAL A 29 7.46 -4.28 -4.70
N GLU A 30 7.01 -3.17 -4.12
CA GLU A 30 5.69 -3.12 -3.49
C GLU A 30 4.64 -3.14 -4.60
N PRO A 31 3.75 -4.16 -4.68
CA PRO A 31 2.74 -4.21 -5.77
C PRO A 31 1.76 -3.03 -5.71
N VAL A 32 1.57 -2.44 -4.54
CA VAL A 32 0.92 -1.14 -4.31
C VAL A 32 1.74 -0.41 -3.26
N PRO A 33 2.63 0.51 -3.65
CA PRO A 33 3.39 1.32 -2.71
C PRO A 33 2.47 2.08 -1.76
N ALA A 34 2.70 1.90 -0.46
CA ALA A 34 1.87 2.45 0.60
C ALA A 34 2.66 3.20 1.69
N ASN A 35 3.97 3.38 1.48
CA ASN A 35 4.88 4.10 2.39
C ASN A 35 5.43 5.40 1.75
N MET A 36 4.73 5.90 0.74
CA MET A 36 4.96 7.21 0.13
C MET A 36 3.65 7.78 -0.44
N GLY A 37 2.58 7.64 0.32
CA GLY A 37 1.22 7.73 -0.13
C GLY A 37 0.80 6.42 -0.79
N LEU A 38 -0.43 6.35 -1.25
CA LEU A 38 -0.95 5.19 -1.94
C LEU A 38 -0.79 5.36 -3.44
N ILE A 39 0.13 4.61 -4.06
CA ILE A 39 0.39 4.66 -5.50
C ILE A 39 -0.15 3.40 -6.16
N LEU A 40 -1.06 3.56 -7.11
CA LEU A 40 -1.64 2.43 -7.81
C LEU A 40 -0.76 1.98 -8.98
N PRO A 41 -0.63 0.67 -9.22
CA PRO A 41 0.00 0.20 -10.44
C PRO A 41 -0.84 0.61 -11.65
N GLU A 42 -0.18 1.07 -12.70
CA GLU A 42 -0.85 1.25 -13.99
C GLU A 42 -1.17 -0.10 -14.62
N GLU A 43 -2.11 -0.06 -15.56
CA GLU A 43 -2.58 -1.24 -16.29
C GLU A 43 -1.43 -2.15 -16.67
N ASP A 44 -1.02 -2.94 -17.05
CA ASP A 44 0.13 -3.76 -17.48
C ASP A 44 1.44 -3.66 -16.68
N PHE A 45 1.60 -2.74 -15.71
CA PHE A 45 2.89 -2.59 -15.03
C PHE A 45 3.34 -3.89 -14.34
N LEU A 46 2.52 -4.44 -13.45
CA LEU A 46 2.88 -5.65 -12.71
C LEU A 46 2.94 -6.89 -13.61
N ASN A 47 2.07 -6.98 -14.61
CA ASN A 47 2.08 -8.06 -15.62
C ASN A 47 3.38 -8.02 -16.43
N THR A 48 3.83 -6.82 -16.82
CA THR A 48 5.09 -6.64 -17.54
C THR A 48 6.29 -7.02 -16.66
N LEU A 49 6.31 -6.63 -15.39
CA LEU A 49 7.35 -7.06 -14.46
C LEU A 49 7.44 -8.59 -14.41
N ARG A 50 6.29 -9.29 -14.27
CA ARG A 50 6.25 -10.75 -14.22
C ARG A 50 6.73 -11.37 -15.52
N ALA A 51 6.22 -10.93 -16.66
CA ALA A 51 6.56 -11.50 -17.96
C ALA A 51 8.05 -11.31 -18.30
N VAL A 52 8.60 -10.14 -18.04
CA VAL A 52 10.01 -9.83 -18.33
C VAL A 52 10.93 -10.59 -17.37
N THR A 53 10.60 -10.67 -16.08
CA THR A 53 11.43 -11.42 -15.11
C THR A 53 11.40 -12.91 -15.39
N ASP A 54 10.26 -13.50 -15.75
CA ASP A 54 10.17 -14.91 -16.15
C ASP A 54 11.04 -15.21 -17.39
N LYS A 55 10.92 -14.36 -18.42
CA LYS A 55 11.67 -14.53 -19.67
C LYS A 55 13.19 -14.51 -19.45
N ASN A 56 13.67 -13.73 -18.48
CA ASN A 56 15.11 -13.53 -18.24
C ASN A 56 15.64 -14.33 -17.04
N GLY A 57 14.83 -15.19 -16.40
CA GLY A 57 15.24 -15.98 -15.23
C GLY A 57 15.51 -15.14 -13.97
N ILE A 58 14.95 -13.95 -13.90
CA ILE A 58 15.11 -12.98 -12.80
C ILE A 58 14.07 -13.30 -11.72
N VAL A 59 14.46 -13.28 -10.45
CA VAL A 59 13.55 -13.50 -9.31
C VAL A 59 12.68 -12.27 -9.10
N LEU A 60 11.36 -12.41 -9.18
CA LEU A 60 10.41 -11.36 -8.81
C LEU A 60 10.01 -11.51 -7.36
N ILE A 61 10.22 -10.47 -6.57
CA ILE A 61 9.88 -10.39 -5.15
C ILE A 61 8.78 -9.34 -4.96
N PHE A 62 7.64 -9.76 -4.42
CA PHE A 62 6.62 -8.81 -3.97
C PHE A 62 6.86 -8.47 -2.49
N ASP A 63 7.08 -7.19 -2.23
CA ASP A 63 7.02 -6.67 -0.86
C ASP A 63 5.56 -6.43 -0.49
N GLU A 64 4.97 -7.39 0.18
CA GLU A 64 3.60 -7.34 0.68
C GLU A 64 3.52 -7.08 2.19
N ILE A 65 4.49 -6.35 2.73
CA ILE A 65 4.45 -5.96 4.14
C ILE A 65 3.20 -5.13 4.46
N VAL A 66 2.73 -4.32 3.51
CA VAL A 66 1.49 -3.54 3.68
C VAL A 66 0.29 -4.23 3.03
N THR A 67 0.43 -4.70 1.81
CA THR A 67 -0.67 -5.25 1.01
C THR A 67 -1.08 -6.67 1.39
N GLY A 68 -0.15 -7.43 1.96
CA GLY A 68 -0.38 -8.81 2.41
C GLY A 68 -1.47 -8.90 3.48
N PHE A 69 -2.45 -9.76 3.28
CA PHE A 69 -3.63 -9.91 4.15
C PHE A 69 -4.49 -8.65 4.27
N ARG A 70 -4.19 -7.61 3.48
CA ARG A 70 -4.90 -6.33 3.49
C ARG A 70 -5.87 -6.17 2.31
N LEU A 71 -5.42 -6.44 1.09
CA LEU A 71 -6.27 -6.36 -0.10
C LEU A 71 -7.21 -7.56 -0.19
N THR A 72 -6.65 -8.75 -0.05
CA THR A 72 -7.33 -10.04 0.04
C THR A 72 -6.60 -10.94 1.04
N LEU A 73 -7.05 -12.17 1.23
CA LEU A 73 -6.34 -13.14 2.06
C LEU A 73 -4.94 -13.46 1.50
N GLY A 74 -4.79 -13.55 0.18
CA GLY A 74 -3.51 -13.77 -0.51
C GLY A 74 -2.80 -12.47 -0.91
N GLY A 75 -3.23 -11.33 -0.36
CA GLY A 75 -2.57 -10.04 -0.60
C GLY A 75 -2.76 -9.49 -2.01
N ALA A 76 -1.80 -8.71 -2.47
CA ALA A 76 -1.78 -8.12 -3.81
C ALA A 76 -1.52 -9.17 -4.88
N ALA A 77 -0.74 -10.20 -4.59
CA ALA A 77 -0.51 -11.31 -5.52
C ALA A 77 -1.84 -11.97 -5.94
N GLU A 78 -2.73 -12.27 -4.98
CA GLU A 78 -4.08 -12.78 -5.27
C GLU A 78 -4.95 -11.73 -5.95
N TYR A 79 -4.91 -10.48 -5.47
CA TYR A 79 -5.75 -9.40 -5.98
C TYR A 79 -5.52 -9.11 -7.47
N PHE A 80 -4.26 -9.08 -7.91
CA PHE A 80 -3.87 -8.84 -9.30
C PHE A 80 -3.70 -10.13 -10.13
N GLY A 81 -3.83 -11.31 -9.51
CA GLY A 81 -3.64 -12.58 -10.21
C GLY A 81 -2.19 -12.85 -10.64
N ILE A 82 -1.21 -12.23 -10.00
CA ILE A 82 0.20 -12.34 -10.34
C ILE A 82 0.92 -13.21 -9.33
N LYS A 83 1.71 -14.16 -9.80
CA LYS A 83 2.46 -15.09 -8.95
C LYS A 83 3.94 -14.70 -8.91
N PRO A 84 4.42 -13.99 -7.87
CA PRO A 84 5.83 -13.69 -7.70
C PRO A 84 6.62 -14.95 -7.32
N ASP A 85 7.95 -14.87 -7.35
CA ASP A 85 8.82 -15.95 -6.91
C ASP A 85 8.98 -15.98 -5.40
N LEU A 86 9.06 -14.80 -4.78
CA LEU A 86 9.09 -14.59 -3.34
C LEU A 86 8.12 -13.50 -2.91
N VAL A 87 7.64 -13.59 -1.69
CA VAL A 87 6.74 -12.60 -1.06
C VAL A 87 7.19 -12.36 0.37
N THR A 88 7.28 -11.09 0.78
CA THR A 88 7.50 -10.72 2.17
C THR A 88 6.19 -10.28 2.83
N PHE A 89 5.96 -10.70 4.06
CA PHE A 89 4.79 -10.34 4.86
C PHE A 89 5.19 -9.74 6.20
N GLY A 90 4.39 -8.80 6.69
CA GLY A 90 4.56 -8.17 8.00
C GLY A 90 3.25 -7.52 8.47
N LYS A 91 3.35 -6.54 9.33
CA LYS A 91 2.22 -5.71 9.80
C LYS A 91 0.94 -6.51 10.13
N ALA A 92 0.01 -6.62 9.16
CA ALA A 92 -1.28 -7.25 9.36
C ALA A 92 -1.20 -8.71 9.85
N VAL A 93 -0.20 -9.49 9.41
CA VAL A 93 -0.03 -10.88 9.85
C VAL A 93 0.21 -11.01 11.35
N GLY A 94 0.90 -10.04 11.94
CA GLY A 94 1.19 -9.99 13.38
C GLY A 94 0.14 -9.23 14.19
N ASN A 95 -0.66 -8.39 13.53
CA ASN A 95 -1.69 -7.53 14.15
C ASN A 95 -1.20 -6.81 15.41
N GLY A 96 -0.05 -6.14 15.32
CA GLY A 96 0.59 -5.41 16.42
C GLY A 96 1.71 -6.17 17.12
N PHE A 97 1.85 -7.49 16.89
CA PHE A 97 2.99 -8.27 17.38
C PHE A 97 4.14 -8.29 16.35
N THR A 98 5.36 -8.47 16.84
CA THR A 98 6.58 -8.51 16.03
C THR A 98 6.67 -9.81 15.25
N LEU A 99 5.97 -9.87 14.11
CA LEU A 99 5.95 -11.03 13.22
C LEU A 99 6.15 -10.58 11.78
N SER A 100 7.04 -11.26 11.08
CA SER A 100 7.20 -11.19 9.64
C SER A 100 7.40 -12.60 9.06
N ALA A 101 7.15 -12.75 7.78
CA ALA A 101 7.32 -14.02 7.09
C ALA A 101 7.85 -13.79 5.67
N LEU A 102 8.60 -14.76 5.18
CA LEU A 102 9.02 -14.90 3.79
C LEU A 102 8.38 -16.16 3.22
N GLY A 103 7.70 -16.02 2.11
CA GLY A 103 7.09 -17.12 1.37
C GLY A 103 7.55 -17.15 -0.08
N GLY A 104 7.35 -18.28 -0.77
CA GLY A 104 7.62 -18.35 -2.21
C GLY A 104 8.00 -19.71 -2.73
N LYS A 105 8.72 -19.74 -3.86
CA LYS A 105 9.13 -20.96 -4.55
C LYS A 105 10.03 -21.82 -3.66
N LYS A 106 9.66 -23.07 -3.46
CA LYS A 106 10.39 -24.05 -2.64
C LYS A 106 11.88 -24.10 -2.99
N LYS A 107 12.24 -24.16 -4.28
CA LYS A 107 13.63 -24.22 -4.76
C LYS A 107 14.49 -23.04 -4.26
N ILE A 108 13.88 -21.86 -4.08
CA ILE A 108 14.59 -20.68 -3.55
C ILE A 108 14.70 -20.77 -2.03
N LEU A 109 13.62 -21.11 -1.35
CA LEU A 109 13.58 -21.20 0.12
C LEU A 109 14.45 -22.34 0.68
N GLU A 110 14.68 -23.41 -0.08
CA GLU A 110 15.59 -24.50 0.29
C GLU A 110 17.06 -24.05 0.36
N GLN A 111 17.42 -22.86 -0.15
CA GLN A 111 18.74 -22.29 0.03
C GLN A 111 18.98 -21.72 1.45
N LEU A 112 17.92 -21.59 2.25
CA LEU A 112 18.05 -21.15 3.64
C LEU A 112 18.63 -22.24 4.52
N ALA A 113 19.50 -21.85 5.44
CA ALA A 113 20.05 -22.77 6.46
C ALA A 113 18.91 -23.35 7.33
N PRO A 114 19.00 -24.61 7.80
CA PRO A 114 20.16 -25.53 7.68
C PRO A 114 20.18 -26.33 6.37
N GLY A 115 19.18 -26.23 5.51
CA GLY A 115 19.11 -26.99 4.25
C GLY A 115 20.06 -26.47 3.18
N GLY A 116 20.26 -25.16 3.13
CA GLY A 116 21.15 -24.45 2.23
C GLY A 116 22.19 -23.61 2.95
N ASN A 117 22.89 -22.76 2.19
CA ASN A 117 24.02 -21.97 2.69
C ASN A 117 23.67 -20.53 3.04
N VAL A 118 22.41 -20.12 2.88
CA VAL A 118 21.96 -18.75 3.17
C VAL A 118 21.50 -18.68 4.60
N TYR A 119 22.27 -17.99 5.44
CA TYR A 119 21.88 -17.74 6.83
C TYR A 119 20.76 -16.69 6.92
N GLN A 120 19.75 -16.99 7.72
CA GLN A 120 18.69 -16.08 8.10
C GLN A 120 18.40 -16.23 9.60
N GLY A 121 18.37 -15.12 10.33
CA GLY A 121 18.10 -15.14 11.75
C GLY A 121 17.59 -13.77 12.22
N SER A 122 16.83 -13.80 13.31
CA SER A 122 16.33 -12.62 14.00
C SER A 122 16.13 -12.96 15.47
N THR A 123 16.36 -11.99 16.36
CA THR A 123 16.13 -12.15 17.80
C THR A 123 14.69 -12.61 18.11
N TYR A 124 13.73 -12.17 17.31
CA TYR A 124 12.32 -12.51 17.51
C TYR A 124 11.82 -13.65 16.63
N ALA A 125 12.71 -14.28 15.81
CA ALA A 125 12.31 -15.40 14.95
C ALA A 125 11.75 -16.55 15.80
N GLY A 126 10.56 -17.02 15.44
CA GLY A 126 9.87 -18.11 16.15
C GLY A 126 9.35 -17.75 17.55
N ASN A 127 9.32 -16.48 17.93
CA ASN A 127 8.78 -16.05 19.22
C ASN A 127 7.36 -16.62 19.42
N PRO A 128 7.09 -17.36 20.52
CA PRO A 128 5.84 -18.11 20.70
C PRO A 128 4.62 -17.19 20.82
N ILE A 129 4.77 -16.00 21.39
CA ILE A 129 3.67 -15.01 21.50
C ILE A 129 3.32 -14.47 20.12
N ALA A 130 4.32 -14.02 19.36
CA ALA A 130 4.12 -13.46 18.04
C ALA A 130 3.54 -14.52 17.06
N THR A 131 4.05 -15.75 17.09
CA THR A 131 3.53 -16.84 16.24
C THR A 131 2.11 -17.24 16.63
N SER A 132 1.78 -17.28 17.93
CA SER A 132 0.41 -17.54 18.40
C SER A 132 -0.56 -16.46 17.95
N ALA A 133 -0.16 -15.19 18.03
CA ALA A 133 -0.94 -14.06 17.50
C ALA A 133 -1.17 -14.20 15.99
N GLY A 134 -0.11 -14.48 15.22
CA GLY A 134 -0.22 -14.70 13.77
C GLY A 134 -1.16 -15.86 13.41
N ILE A 135 -1.08 -16.98 14.13
CA ILE A 135 -2.00 -18.12 13.94
C ILE A 135 -3.46 -17.68 14.21
N ALA A 136 -3.72 -16.92 15.26
CA ALA A 136 -5.05 -16.43 15.58
C ALA A 136 -5.59 -15.50 14.47
N VAL A 137 -4.76 -14.56 14.00
CA VAL A 137 -5.08 -13.65 12.90
C VAL A 137 -5.41 -14.42 11.62
N LEU A 138 -4.52 -15.31 11.20
CA LEU A 138 -4.72 -16.08 9.96
C LEU A 138 -5.96 -16.97 10.00
N LYS A 139 -6.23 -17.62 11.14
CA LYS A 139 -7.47 -18.39 11.35
C LYS A 139 -8.71 -17.51 11.25
N PHE A 140 -8.68 -16.31 11.85
CA PHE A 140 -9.77 -15.35 11.77
C PHE A 140 -10.02 -14.88 10.34
N LEU A 141 -8.98 -14.47 9.64
CA LEU A 141 -9.05 -14.00 8.25
C LEU A 141 -9.57 -15.10 7.33
N LEU A 142 -9.03 -16.33 7.44
CA LEU A 142 -9.45 -17.46 6.63
C LEU A 142 -10.93 -17.78 6.82
N LYS A 143 -11.40 -17.78 8.07
CA LYS A 143 -12.83 -18.05 8.41
C LYS A 143 -13.76 -16.96 7.88
N ASN A 144 -13.31 -15.69 7.86
CA ASN A 144 -14.18 -14.55 7.60
C ASN A 144 -13.97 -13.90 6.23
N LYS A 145 -13.02 -14.37 5.41
CA LYS A 145 -12.57 -13.72 4.16
C LYS A 145 -13.70 -13.27 3.25
N ASN A 146 -14.73 -14.13 3.06
CA ASN A 146 -15.84 -13.87 2.14
C ASN A 146 -16.82 -12.77 2.63
N LYS A 147 -16.72 -12.34 3.89
CA LYS A 147 -17.53 -11.26 4.47
C LYS A 147 -16.66 -10.04 4.76
N LEU A 148 -15.45 -10.26 5.28
CA LEU A 148 -14.56 -9.21 5.74
C LEU A 148 -14.07 -8.33 4.60
N TYR A 149 -13.41 -8.90 3.59
CA TYR A 149 -12.83 -8.11 2.50
C TYR A 149 -13.87 -7.35 1.69
N PRO A 150 -15.03 -7.95 1.30
CA PRO A 150 -16.09 -7.20 0.63
C PRO A 150 -16.68 -6.07 1.50
N LYS A 151 -16.82 -6.28 2.83
CA LYS A 151 -17.26 -5.22 3.75
C LYS A 151 -16.27 -4.06 3.74
N LEU A 152 -14.97 -4.35 3.89
CA LEU A 152 -13.93 -3.32 3.94
C LEU A 152 -13.84 -2.52 2.64
N ALA A 153 -13.89 -3.21 1.50
CA ALA A 153 -13.90 -2.56 0.20
C ALA A 153 -15.11 -1.64 0.05
N ARG A 154 -16.32 -2.13 0.33
CA ARG A 154 -17.55 -1.32 0.26
C ARG A 154 -17.50 -0.07 1.16
N LEU A 155 -17.01 -0.19 2.38
CA LEU A 155 -16.87 0.97 3.28
C LEU A 155 -15.84 1.98 2.72
N CYS A 156 -14.74 1.50 2.16
CA CYS A 156 -13.74 2.37 1.54
C CYS A 156 -14.28 3.04 0.29
N ASP A 157 -15.01 2.32 -0.57
CA ASP A 157 -15.66 2.87 -1.76
C ASP A 157 -16.68 3.96 -1.37
N SER A 158 -17.54 3.69 -0.38
CA SER A 158 -18.48 4.69 0.13
C SER A 158 -17.78 5.95 0.65
N LEU A 159 -16.70 5.76 1.42
CA LEU A 159 -15.89 6.88 1.92
C LEU A 159 -15.28 7.70 0.80
N THR A 160 -14.64 7.03 -0.16
CA THR A 160 -13.91 7.71 -1.24
C THR A 160 -14.83 8.41 -2.23
N ILE A 161 -16.02 7.86 -2.49
CA ILE A 161 -17.07 8.52 -3.27
C ILE A 161 -17.52 9.79 -2.53
N GLY A 162 -17.85 9.69 -1.25
CA GLY A 162 -18.24 10.85 -0.45
C GLY A 162 -17.14 11.92 -0.37
N ILE A 163 -15.87 11.52 -0.23
CA ILE A 163 -14.74 12.45 -0.26
C ILE A 163 -14.63 13.14 -1.63
N GLN A 164 -14.83 12.42 -2.74
CA GLN A 164 -14.82 13.01 -4.08
C GLN A 164 -15.92 14.05 -4.25
N ASP A 165 -17.10 13.82 -3.68
CA ASP A 165 -18.18 14.81 -3.66
C ASP A 165 -17.77 16.07 -2.88
N GLN A 166 -17.16 15.91 -1.70
CA GLN A 166 -16.64 17.02 -0.89
C GLN A 166 -15.50 17.79 -1.59
N ILE A 167 -14.65 17.13 -2.35
CA ILE A 167 -13.61 17.77 -3.19
C ILE A 167 -14.29 18.67 -4.24
N ARG A 168 -15.30 18.17 -4.94
CA ARG A 168 -16.05 18.95 -5.94
C ARG A 168 -16.74 20.15 -5.31
N ASP A 169 -17.45 19.95 -4.21
CA ASP A 169 -18.22 20.99 -3.54
C ASP A 169 -17.31 22.11 -2.98
N SER A 170 -16.16 21.74 -2.42
CA SER A 170 -15.17 22.70 -1.91
C SER A 170 -14.34 23.37 -3.01
N GLN A 171 -14.38 22.85 -4.24
CA GLN A 171 -13.55 23.30 -5.36
C GLN A 171 -12.04 23.29 -5.04
N ILE A 172 -11.59 22.35 -4.21
CA ILE A 172 -10.17 22.21 -3.86
C ILE A 172 -9.47 21.31 -4.87
N ASP A 173 -8.21 21.64 -5.17
CA ASP A 173 -7.37 20.80 -6.02
C ASP A 173 -6.85 19.60 -5.23
N CYS A 174 -7.54 18.46 -5.34
CA CYS A 174 -7.22 17.27 -4.60
C CYS A 174 -7.52 16.02 -5.42
N GLU A 175 -6.56 15.09 -5.43
CA GLU A 175 -6.69 13.74 -5.97
C GLU A 175 -6.88 12.74 -4.83
N ILE A 176 -7.58 11.64 -5.10
CA ILE A 176 -7.73 10.53 -4.17
C ILE A 176 -7.41 9.21 -4.87
N ASN A 177 -6.46 8.46 -4.31
CA ASN A 177 -6.21 7.09 -4.70
C ASN A 177 -6.85 6.15 -3.67
N HIS A 178 -7.46 5.06 -4.13
CA HIS A 178 -7.95 4.00 -3.24
C HIS A 178 -7.88 2.63 -3.90
N ILE A 179 -7.74 1.61 -3.09
CA ILE A 179 -7.81 0.21 -3.48
C ILE A 179 -8.23 -0.65 -2.29
N SER A 180 -9.32 -1.41 -2.42
CA SER A 180 -9.87 -2.24 -1.35
C SER A 180 -10.14 -1.42 -0.08
N SER A 181 -9.38 -1.62 1.01
CA SER A 181 -9.52 -0.94 2.29
C SER A 181 -8.48 0.16 2.54
N MET A 182 -7.80 0.60 1.50
CA MET A 182 -6.72 1.59 1.57
C MET A 182 -7.06 2.80 0.71
N TYR A 183 -6.77 4.00 1.21
CA TYR A 183 -6.97 5.24 0.46
C TYR A 183 -5.97 6.31 0.90
N GLN A 184 -5.77 7.32 0.05
CA GLN A 184 -4.99 8.52 0.38
C GLN A 184 -5.42 9.68 -0.47
N VAL A 185 -5.47 10.89 0.14
CA VAL A 185 -5.75 12.16 -0.54
C VAL A 185 -4.45 12.93 -0.77
N PHE A 186 -4.37 13.62 -1.91
CA PHE A 186 -3.21 14.40 -2.32
C PHE A 186 -3.68 15.76 -2.81
N PHE A 187 -3.15 16.84 -2.23
CA PHE A 187 -3.50 18.21 -2.63
C PHE A 187 -2.79 18.60 -3.93
N THR A 188 -3.34 18.14 -5.05
CA THR A 188 -2.81 18.35 -6.41
C THR A 188 -3.91 18.14 -7.45
N LYS A 189 -3.73 18.71 -8.65
CA LYS A 189 -4.53 18.43 -9.85
C LYS A 189 -4.01 17.26 -10.67
N HIS A 190 -2.80 16.79 -10.36
CA HIS A 190 -2.11 15.81 -11.17
C HIS A 190 -2.29 14.41 -10.62
N LYS A 191 -2.47 13.44 -11.52
CA LYS A 191 -2.49 12.02 -11.17
C LYS A 191 -1.18 11.62 -10.51
N ILE A 192 -1.27 10.90 -9.42
CA ILE A 192 -0.12 10.37 -8.68
C ILE A 192 0.24 9.00 -9.24
N ARG A 193 1.42 8.89 -9.86
CA ARG A 193 1.91 7.70 -10.56
C ARG A 193 3.16 7.09 -9.92
N ASN A 194 3.95 7.90 -9.21
CA ASN A 194 5.20 7.48 -8.59
C ASN A 194 5.59 8.40 -7.42
N ALA A 195 6.67 8.07 -6.75
CA ALA A 195 7.16 8.82 -5.59
C ALA A 195 7.53 10.29 -5.90
N PHE A 196 7.94 10.59 -7.15
CA PHE A 196 8.30 11.95 -7.52
C PHE A 196 7.06 12.84 -7.51
N ASP A 197 5.94 12.35 -8.05
CA ASP A 197 4.68 13.10 -8.07
C ASP A 197 4.22 13.48 -6.65
N VAL A 198 4.41 12.58 -5.68
CA VAL A 198 4.06 12.87 -4.27
C VAL A 198 5.03 13.87 -3.63
N ARG A 199 6.33 13.79 -3.94
CA ARG A 199 7.37 14.64 -3.32
C ARG A 199 7.26 16.11 -3.70
N ILE A 200 6.75 16.42 -4.88
CA ILE A 200 6.61 17.80 -5.37
C ILE A 200 5.36 18.51 -4.84
N ILE A 201 4.44 17.79 -4.18
CA ILE A 201 3.22 18.39 -3.61
C ILE A 201 3.57 19.24 -2.39
N ASN A 202 2.93 20.41 -2.28
CA ASN A 202 3.08 21.27 -1.10
C ASN A 202 2.49 20.61 0.16
N THR A 203 3.35 20.20 1.07
CA THR A 203 2.96 19.52 2.30
C THR A 203 2.19 20.39 3.29
N ASN A 204 2.18 21.72 3.14
CA ASN A 204 1.50 22.63 4.06
C ASN A 204 -0.02 22.47 3.99
N TYR A 205 -0.58 22.18 2.81
CA TYR A 205 -2.00 21.89 2.66
C TYR A 205 -2.40 20.65 3.47
N TYR A 206 -1.61 19.57 3.38
CA TYR A 206 -1.88 18.35 4.14
C TYR A 206 -1.74 18.58 5.66
N LYS A 207 -0.74 19.36 6.11
CA LYS A 207 -0.59 19.71 7.54
C LYS A 207 -1.82 20.45 8.08
N LYS A 208 -2.33 21.41 7.32
CA LYS A 208 -3.56 22.13 7.70
C LYS A 208 -4.76 21.19 7.73
N PHE A 209 -4.94 20.40 6.69
CA PHE A 209 -6.00 19.40 6.59
C PHE A 209 -5.98 18.42 7.78
N PHE A 210 -4.83 17.83 8.08
CA PHE A 210 -4.64 16.96 9.25
C PHE A 210 -5.06 17.65 10.55
N SER A 211 -4.59 18.89 10.76
CA SER A 211 -4.93 19.66 11.96
C SER A 211 -6.44 19.94 12.10
N GLU A 212 -7.13 20.21 10.99
CA GLU A 212 -8.58 20.45 11.01
C GLU A 212 -9.34 19.13 11.25
N LEU A 213 -8.97 18.04 10.62
CA LEU A 213 -9.57 16.73 10.87
C LEU A 213 -9.41 16.28 12.33
N LEU A 214 -8.23 16.49 12.92
CA LEU A 214 -7.99 16.16 14.32
C LEU A 214 -8.91 16.93 15.28
N LYS A 215 -9.19 18.23 14.99
CA LYS A 215 -10.15 19.03 15.76
C LYS A 215 -11.59 18.51 15.66
N LEU A 216 -11.92 17.87 14.54
CA LEU A 216 -13.23 17.26 14.28
C LEU A 216 -13.32 15.81 14.80
N GLY A 217 -12.28 15.33 15.48
CA GLY A 217 -12.22 13.98 16.05
C GLY A 217 -11.87 12.88 15.05
N ILE A 218 -11.39 13.24 13.87
CA ILE A 218 -10.92 12.28 12.85
C ILE A 218 -9.39 12.24 12.87
N PHE A 219 -8.83 11.07 13.18
CA PHE A 219 -7.40 10.85 13.16
C PHE A 219 -6.98 10.12 11.86
N VAL A 220 -6.20 10.82 11.04
CA VAL A 220 -5.50 10.27 9.86
C VAL A 220 -3.98 10.34 10.10
N PRO A 221 -3.15 9.67 9.32
CA PRO A 221 -1.71 9.84 9.41
C PRO A 221 -1.29 11.32 9.26
N PRO A 222 -0.30 11.80 10.02
CA PRO A 222 0.11 13.22 9.98
C PRO A 222 0.90 13.62 8.73
N SER A 223 1.07 12.70 7.80
CA SER A 223 1.86 12.87 6.58
C SER A 223 1.11 12.32 5.36
N GLN A 224 1.13 13.07 4.25
CA GLN A 224 0.59 12.61 2.97
C GLN A 224 1.35 11.40 2.38
N PHE A 225 2.52 11.08 2.92
CA PHE A 225 3.30 9.90 2.51
C PHE A 225 2.81 8.60 3.15
N GLU A 226 1.93 8.68 4.14
CA GLU A 226 1.32 7.53 4.80
C GLU A 226 -0.05 7.23 4.21
N THR A 227 -0.41 5.95 4.19
CA THR A 227 -1.70 5.48 3.67
C THR A 227 -2.74 5.41 4.79
N CYS A 228 -3.98 5.80 4.50
CA CYS A 228 -5.13 5.61 5.38
C CYS A 228 -5.76 4.22 5.17
N PHE A 229 -6.31 3.66 6.24
CA PHE A 229 -6.86 2.30 6.26
C PHE A 229 -8.25 2.24 6.87
N ILE A 230 -9.17 1.54 6.19
CA ILE A 230 -10.44 1.12 6.79
C ILE A 230 -10.22 -0.22 7.50
N SER A 231 -10.70 -0.32 8.73
CA SER A 231 -10.64 -1.54 9.54
C SER A 231 -12.03 -2.16 9.76
N ASN A 232 -12.07 -3.38 10.27
CA ASN A 232 -13.34 -4.04 10.59
C ASN A 232 -14.11 -3.38 11.75
N ALA A 233 -13.45 -2.52 12.52
CA ALA A 233 -14.09 -1.76 13.60
C ALA A 233 -14.93 -0.58 13.09
N HIS A 234 -14.65 -0.07 11.87
CA HIS A 234 -15.44 1.02 11.29
C HIS A 234 -16.83 0.53 10.86
N GLY A 235 -17.84 1.34 11.16
CA GLY A 235 -19.20 1.22 10.68
C GLY A 235 -19.58 2.31 9.68
N GLU A 236 -20.81 2.30 9.20
CA GLU A 236 -21.33 3.31 8.25
C GLU A 236 -21.35 4.70 8.90
N ASP A 237 -21.76 4.78 10.18
CA ASP A 237 -21.74 6.05 10.92
C ASP A 237 -20.34 6.69 11.00
N ASP A 238 -19.28 5.88 11.09
CA ASP A 238 -17.90 6.39 11.09
C ASP A 238 -17.51 6.92 9.72
N ILE A 239 -17.98 6.26 8.65
CA ILE A 239 -17.77 6.72 7.27
C ILE A 239 -18.47 8.05 7.03
N ASP A 240 -19.74 8.18 7.39
CA ASP A 240 -20.52 9.41 7.20
C ASP A 240 -19.90 10.58 7.97
N LYS A 241 -19.54 10.38 9.25
CA LYS A 241 -18.84 11.41 10.04
C LYS A 241 -17.50 11.79 9.43
N THR A 242 -16.78 10.84 8.84
CA THR A 242 -15.49 11.12 8.20
C THR A 242 -15.69 11.94 6.95
N ILE A 243 -16.68 11.63 6.10
CA ILE A 243 -17.02 12.41 4.90
C ILE A 243 -17.33 13.87 5.27
N ASP A 244 -18.20 14.08 6.27
CA ASP A 244 -18.57 15.42 6.74
C ASP A 244 -17.35 16.20 7.26
N ALA A 245 -16.49 15.55 8.01
CA ALA A 245 -15.27 16.18 8.53
C ALA A 245 -14.29 16.55 7.40
N TYR A 246 -14.16 15.71 6.37
CA TYR A 246 -13.34 16.01 5.20
C TYR A 246 -13.84 17.25 4.47
N GLY A 247 -15.16 17.39 4.24
CA GLY A 247 -15.75 18.57 3.63
C GLY A 247 -15.43 19.85 4.41
N GLN A 248 -15.58 19.81 5.74
CA GLN A 248 -15.23 20.95 6.59
C GLN A 248 -13.73 21.29 6.52
N ALA A 249 -12.86 20.27 6.56
CA ALA A 249 -11.41 20.45 6.49
C ALA A 249 -10.97 20.99 5.12
N PHE A 250 -11.53 20.50 4.01
CA PHE A 250 -11.25 21.00 2.67
C PHE A 250 -11.61 22.49 2.52
N ASN A 251 -12.76 22.93 3.04
CA ASN A 251 -13.13 24.34 3.04
C ASN A 251 -12.12 25.21 3.81
N LYS A 252 -11.54 24.70 4.91
CA LYS A 252 -10.49 25.41 5.67
C LYS A 252 -9.16 25.47 4.92
N VAL A 253 -8.80 24.40 4.21
CA VAL A 253 -7.58 24.39 3.36
C VAL A 253 -7.77 25.33 2.16
N ARG A 254 -8.92 25.28 1.50
CA ARG A 254 -9.25 26.15 0.38
C ARG A 254 -9.15 27.65 0.72
N ALA A 255 -9.50 28.00 1.95
CA ALA A 255 -9.37 29.37 2.42
C ALA A 255 -7.92 29.86 2.49
N MET A 256 -6.91 28.96 2.66
CA MET A 256 -5.49 29.33 2.64
C MET A 256 -5.01 29.72 1.24
N GLU A 257 -5.48 29.03 0.20
CA GLU A 257 -5.05 29.30 -1.18
C GLU A 257 -5.35 30.75 -1.61
N LYS A 258 -6.32 31.40 -0.96
CA LYS A 258 -6.66 32.81 -1.24
C LYS A 258 -5.67 33.83 -0.64
N TYR A 259 -4.79 33.39 0.25
CA TYR A 259 -3.80 34.25 0.93
C TYR A 259 -2.36 34.00 0.48
N ASP A 260 -2.12 32.95 -0.34
CA ASP A 260 -0.81 32.63 -0.88
C ASP A 260 -0.57 33.24 -2.29
N ILE A 261 -1.40 34.25 -2.69
CA ILE A 261 -1.27 35.00 -3.96
C ILE A 261 -0.63 36.36 -3.72
#